data_46fac1216666e7f1507d179bc34524d2
#
_entry.id   46fac1216666e7f1507d179bc34524d2
#
_cell.length_a   1.000
_cell.length_b   1.000
_cell.length_c   1.000
_cell.angle_alpha   90.00
_cell.angle_beta   90.00
_cell.angle_gamma   90.00
#
_symmetry.space_group_name_H-M   'P 1'
#
loop_
_entity.id
_entity.type
_entity.pdbx_description
1 polymer ?
#
loop_
_entity_poly.entity_id
_entity_poly.type
_entity_poly.pdbx_seq_one_letter_code
_entity_poly.pdbx_strand_id
1 'polypeptide(L)'
;PLLTLEGLNLHVQGFKSAFSRGKVDRRGSEIAMLFARHITLFGLVFWFMPWGVGTVFLVTQLAIFGVYMGGSFAPNHKGMPIIPAGEKVDFLRRQVMTSRNITGGPGMDVAMGGLNYQVEHHLFPNMPRPALAKAARMVKQYCREHSIVYVETTLMKSYGIVVRYLNRVGIGARDPFDCPTAQVAGR
;
A
#
# COMPACT_ATOMS: atom_id res chain seq x y z
N PRO A 1 4.35 -16.25 2.92
CA PRO A 1 3.00 -16.78 3.12
C PRO A 1 1.96 -15.72 3.45
N LEU A 2 2.24 -14.76 4.38
CA LEU A 2 1.24 -13.75 4.80
C LEU A 2 0.77 -12.81 3.67
N LEU A 3 1.61 -12.53 2.68
CA LEU A 3 1.23 -11.69 1.52
C LEU A 3 0.09 -12.29 0.69
N THR A 4 -0.06 -13.60 0.65
CA THR A 4 -1.18 -14.24 -0.07
C THR A 4 -2.54 -13.93 0.57
N LEU A 5 -2.56 -13.59 1.86
CA LEU A 5 -3.77 -13.19 2.59
C LEU A 5 -4.09 -11.71 2.45
N GLU A 6 -3.15 -10.90 1.93
CA GLU A 6 -3.35 -9.46 1.79
C GLU A 6 -4.50 -9.11 0.84
N GLY A 7 -4.72 -9.93 -0.21
CA GLY A 7 -5.87 -9.76 -1.09
C GLY A 7 -7.20 -9.87 -0.36
N LEU A 8 -7.33 -10.84 0.53
CA LEU A 8 -8.51 -11.01 1.38
C LEU A 8 -8.62 -9.86 2.39
N ASN A 9 -7.51 -9.50 3.05
CA ASN A 9 -7.46 -8.39 4.00
C ASN A 9 -7.96 -7.08 3.37
N LEU A 10 -7.50 -6.75 2.16
CA LEU A 10 -7.94 -5.55 1.45
C LEU A 10 -9.46 -5.53 1.17
N HIS A 11 -10.05 -6.69 0.81
CA HIS A 11 -11.50 -6.78 0.65
C HIS A 11 -12.24 -6.58 1.98
N VAL A 12 -11.77 -7.22 3.05
CA VAL A 12 -12.33 -7.04 4.40
C VAL A 12 -12.25 -5.58 4.85
N GLN A 13 -11.10 -4.92 4.64
CA GLN A 13 -10.93 -3.50 4.97
C GLN A 13 -11.83 -2.60 4.11
N GLY A 14 -12.04 -2.93 2.83
CA GLY A 14 -12.99 -2.22 1.97
C GLY A 14 -14.41 -2.26 2.51
N PHE A 15 -14.88 -3.44 2.92
CA PHE A 15 -16.20 -3.58 3.59
C PHE A 15 -16.24 -2.81 4.92
N LYS A 16 -15.23 -2.98 5.78
CA LYS A 16 -15.16 -2.24 7.06
C LYS A 16 -15.22 -0.73 6.86
N SER A 17 -14.51 -0.21 5.86
CA SER A 17 -14.53 1.22 5.52
C SER A 17 -15.91 1.68 5.06
N ALA A 18 -16.55 0.94 4.15
CA ALA A 18 -17.87 1.27 3.61
C ALA A 18 -18.96 1.31 4.70
N PHE A 19 -18.85 0.42 5.70
CA PHE A 19 -19.80 0.34 6.83
C PHE A 19 -19.35 1.10 8.08
N SER A 20 -18.18 1.76 8.05
CA SER A 20 -17.68 2.54 9.19
C SER A 20 -18.56 3.77 9.46
N ARG A 21 -18.48 4.32 10.69
CA ARG A 21 -19.19 5.56 11.06
C ARG A 21 -18.54 6.85 10.51
N GLY A 22 -17.40 6.75 9.81
CA GLY A 22 -16.70 7.88 9.21
C GLY A 22 -17.51 8.55 8.08
N LYS A 23 -17.12 9.76 7.67
CA LYS A 23 -17.71 10.44 6.52
C LYS A 23 -17.23 9.75 5.25
N VAL A 24 -18.13 9.11 4.51
CA VAL A 24 -17.89 8.55 3.19
C VAL A 24 -18.81 9.26 2.22
N ASP A 25 -18.24 9.96 1.25
CA ASP A 25 -19.01 10.61 0.19
C ASP A 25 -19.73 9.54 -0.64
N ARG A 26 -21.03 9.76 -0.89
CA ARG A 26 -21.87 8.85 -1.69
C ARG A 26 -21.84 7.39 -1.20
N ARG A 27 -21.86 7.17 0.11
CA ARG A 27 -21.80 5.84 0.74
C ARG A 27 -22.73 4.80 0.08
N GLY A 28 -23.95 5.19 -0.27
CA GLY A 28 -24.92 4.29 -0.91
C GLY A 28 -24.41 3.73 -2.24
N SER A 29 -23.84 4.57 -3.09
CA SER A 29 -23.25 4.12 -4.38
C SER A 29 -21.99 3.29 -4.18
N GLU A 30 -21.15 3.60 -3.18
CA GLU A 30 -19.97 2.81 -2.84
C GLU A 30 -20.35 1.39 -2.40
N ILE A 31 -21.31 1.27 -1.48
CA ILE A 31 -21.83 -0.03 -1.03
C ILE A 31 -22.46 -0.78 -2.19
N ALA A 32 -23.30 -0.12 -3.02
CA ALA A 32 -23.92 -0.75 -4.17
C ALA A 32 -22.91 -1.31 -5.18
N MET A 33 -21.88 -0.52 -5.51
CA MET A 33 -20.81 -0.96 -6.42
C MET A 33 -19.98 -2.10 -5.83
N LEU A 34 -19.72 -2.05 -4.52
CA LEU A 34 -18.97 -3.10 -3.82
C LEU A 34 -19.72 -4.43 -3.88
N PHE A 35 -21.01 -4.44 -3.59
CA PHE A 35 -21.85 -5.62 -3.70
C PHE A 35 -22.01 -6.08 -5.16
N ALA A 36 -22.30 -5.15 -6.08
CA ALA A 36 -22.45 -5.47 -7.50
C ALA A 36 -21.20 -6.18 -8.04
N ARG A 37 -20.00 -5.67 -7.73
CA ARG A 37 -18.73 -6.29 -8.10
C ARG A 37 -18.62 -7.73 -7.59
N HIS A 38 -18.90 -7.97 -6.29
CA HIS A 38 -18.77 -9.31 -5.70
C HIS A 38 -19.82 -10.26 -6.22
N ILE A 39 -21.09 -9.83 -6.32
CA ILE A 39 -22.17 -10.64 -6.85
C ILE A 39 -21.87 -11.04 -8.30
N THR A 40 -21.40 -10.09 -9.14
CA THR A 40 -21.02 -10.36 -10.52
C THR A 40 -19.86 -11.35 -10.59
N LEU A 41 -18.80 -11.14 -9.80
CA LEU A 41 -17.63 -12.02 -9.80
C LEU A 41 -18.02 -13.46 -9.38
N PHE A 42 -18.67 -13.61 -8.23
CA PHE A 42 -19.09 -14.92 -7.73
C PHE A 42 -20.12 -15.56 -8.66
N GLY A 43 -21.10 -14.78 -9.13
CA GLY A 43 -22.12 -15.24 -10.08
C GLY A 43 -21.50 -15.79 -11.35
N LEU A 44 -20.60 -15.06 -12.00
CA LEU A 44 -19.95 -15.49 -13.23
C LEU A 44 -19.05 -16.71 -12.99
N VAL A 45 -18.25 -16.72 -11.92
CA VAL A 45 -17.36 -17.84 -11.64
C VAL A 45 -18.15 -19.13 -11.45
N PHE A 46 -19.19 -19.14 -10.62
CA PHE A 46 -19.96 -20.34 -10.34
C PHE A 46 -21.04 -20.66 -11.40
N TRP A 47 -21.30 -19.72 -12.30
CA TRP A 47 -22.10 -19.99 -13.50
C TRP A 47 -21.33 -20.82 -14.54
N PHE A 48 -20.05 -20.50 -14.74
CA PHE A 48 -19.22 -21.13 -15.77
C PHE A 48 -18.32 -22.26 -15.26
N MET A 49 -18.08 -22.33 -13.95
CA MET A 49 -17.13 -23.29 -13.35
C MET A 49 -17.84 -24.21 -12.32
N PRO A 50 -17.51 -25.51 -12.27
CA PRO A 50 -17.89 -26.37 -11.15
C PRO A 50 -17.41 -25.80 -9.82
N TRP A 51 -18.15 -26.01 -8.73
CA TRP A 51 -17.89 -25.44 -7.42
C TRP A 51 -16.44 -25.58 -6.93
N GLY A 52 -15.86 -26.79 -7.10
CA GLY A 52 -14.46 -27.03 -6.70
C GLY A 52 -13.47 -26.18 -7.50
N VAL A 53 -13.63 -26.14 -8.82
CA VAL A 53 -12.74 -25.36 -9.71
C VAL A 53 -12.91 -23.87 -9.47
N GLY A 54 -14.15 -23.37 -9.36
CA GLY A 54 -14.46 -21.99 -9.07
C GLY A 54 -13.87 -21.52 -7.73
N THR A 55 -13.93 -22.36 -6.70
CA THR A 55 -13.32 -22.06 -5.41
C THR A 55 -11.80 -21.94 -5.51
N VAL A 56 -11.13 -22.91 -6.16
CA VAL A 56 -9.67 -22.85 -6.38
C VAL A 56 -9.28 -21.61 -7.19
N PHE A 57 -10.05 -21.27 -8.22
CA PHE A 57 -9.84 -20.06 -9.01
C PHE A 57 -9.88 -18.80 -8.15
N LEU A 58 -10.92 -18.61 -7.33
CA LEU A 58 -11.09 -17.44 -6.47
C LEU A 58 -9.98 -17.33 -5.41
N VAL A 59 -9.61 -18.46 -4.78
CA VAL A 59 -8.51 -18.49 -3.80
C VAL A 59 -7.19 -18.12 -4.46
N THR A 60 -6.90 -18.69 -5.64
CA THR A 60 -5.67 -18.40 -6.39
C THR A 60 -5.64 -16.92 -6.83
N GLN A 61 -6.75 -16.41 -7.35
CA GLN A 61 -6.87 -15.00 -7.75
C GLN A 61 -6.64 -14.06 -6.57
N LEU A 62 -7.21 -14.32 -5.39
CA LEU A 62 -7.00 -13.53 -4.18
C LEU A 62 -5.55 -13.60 -3.69
N ALA A 63 -4.93 -14.79 -3.75
CA ALA A 63 -3.54 -14.97 -3.35
C ALA A 63 -2.57 -14.20 -4.27
N ILE A 64 -2.75 -14.30 -5.59
CA ILE A 64 -1.94 -13.56 -6.57
C ILE A 64 -2.14 -12.05 -6.39
N PHE A 65 -3.38 -11.60 -6.23
CA PHE A 65 -3.69 -10.19 -5.96
C PHE A 65 -3.02 -9.72 -4.67
N GLY A 66 -3.04 -10.51 -3.61
CA GLY A 66 -2.40 -10.19 -2.34
C GLY A 66 -0.88 -10.06 -2.47
N VAL A 67 -0.23 -10.98 -3.18
CA VAL A 67 1.22 -10.90 -3.46
C VAL A 67 1.55 -9.67 -4.28
N TYR A 68 0.77 -9.39 -5.32
CA TYR A 68 0.96 -8.20 -6.16
C TYR A 68 0.83 -6.90 -5.37
N MET A 69 -0.24 -6.76 -4.58
CA MET A 69 -0.48 -5.56 -3.78
C MET A 69 0.58 -5.38 -2.68
N GLY A 70 0.88 -6.43 -1.93
CA GLY A 70 1.95 -6.39 -0.92
C GLY A 70 3.33 -6.12 -1.52
N GLY A 71 3.60 -6.69 -2.70
CA GLY A 71 4.80 -6.42 -3.49
C GLY A 71 4.89 -4.96 -3.96
N SER A 72 3.76 -4.35 -4.31
CA SER A 72 3.72 -2.95 -4.74
C SER A 72 3.84 -1.95 -3.57
N PHE A 73 3.28 -2.27 -2.39
CA PHE A 73 3.31 -1.37 -1.23
C PHE A 73 4.59 -1.47 -0.40
N ALA A 74 5.10 -2.68 -0.16
CA ALA A 74 6.25 -2.90 0.71
C ALA A 74 7.50 -2.09 0.31
N PRO A 75 7.86 -1.99 -0.99
CA PRO A 75 9.03 -1.22 -1.43
C PRO A 75 8.97 0.25 -1.04
N ASN A 76 7.78 0.84 -0.96
CA ASN A 76 7.61 2.27 -0.73
C ASN A 76 7.71 2.66 0.74
N HIS A 77 7.42 1.74 1.67
CA HIS A 77 7.29 2.03 3.10
C HIS A 77 8.28 1.30 4.00
N LYS A 78 8.56 0.03 3.70
CA LYS A 78 9.42 -0.77 4.61
C LYS A 78 10.86 -0.29 4.60
N GLY A 79 11.41 -0.13 5.84
CA GLY A 79 12.76 0.40 6.03
C GLY A 79 12.87 1.93 5.90
N MET A 80 11.76 2.66 5.85
CA MET A 80 11.72 4.11 6.03
C MET A 80 11.70 4.46 7.53
N PRO A 81 12.10 5.68 7.92
CA PRO A 81 12.03 6.15 9.29
C PRO A 81 10.62 6.03 9.87
N ILE A 82 10.53 5.61 11.12
CA ILE A 82 9.30 5.60 11.91
C ILE A 82 9.34 6.83 12.80
N ILE A 83 8.33 7.69 12.69
CA ILE A 83 8.21 8.89 13.54
C ILE A 83 7.58 8.46 14.86
N PRO A 84 8.27 8.66 16.01
CA PRO A 84 7.74 8.32 17.32
C PRO A 84 6.42 9.02 17.63
N ALA A 85 5.57 8.38 18.44
CA ALA A 85 4.35 8.99 18.92
C ALA A 85 4.68 10.23 19.78
N GLY A 86 4.07 11.38 19.44
CA GLY A 86 4.31 12.65 20.15
C GLY A 86 5.33 13.58 19.49
N GLU A 87 6.10 13.12 18.51
CA GLU A 87 6.99 14.00 17.76
C GLU A 87 6.17 14.88 16.80
N LYS A 88 6.35 16.21 16.94
CA LYS A 88 5.68 17.21 16.10
C LYS A 88 6.48 17.43 14.82
N VAL A 89 6.12 16.67 13.79
CA VAL A 89 6.64 16.88 12.43
C VAL A 89 5.52 17.44 11.57
N ASP A 90 5.80 18.46 10.76
CA ASP A 90 4.81 19.01 9.83
C ASP A 90 4.34 17.96 8.82
N PHE A 91 3.13 18.18 8.26
CA PHE A 91 2.49 17.21 7.37
C PHE A 91 3.37 16.85 6.18
N LEU A 92 3.94 17.84 5.49
CA LEU A 92 4.75 17.62 4.29
C LEU A 92 5.99 16.78 4.62
N ARG A 93 6.77 17.18 5.64
CA ARG A 93 7.98 16.44 6.04
C ARG A 93 7.64 15.01 6.46
N ARG A 94 6.53 14.83 7.20
CA ARG A 94 6.07 13.50 7.61
C ARG A 94 5.85 12.60 6.39
N GLN A 95 5.09 13.05 5.39
CA GLN A 95 4.78 12.23 4.22
C GLN A 95 6.03 11.93 3.38
N VAL A 96 6.91 12.91 3.20
CA VAL A 96 8.16 12.74 2.43
C VAL A 96 9.14 11.81 3.14
N MET A 97 9.29 11.91 4.47
CA MET A 97 10.28 11.14 5.22
C MET A 97 9.85 9.69 5.48
N THR A 98 8.54 9.39 5.53
CA THR A 98 8.03 8.04 5.84
C THR A 98 7.74 7.20 4.60
N SER A 99 7.96 7.74 3.42
CA SER A 99 7.78 7.05 2.15
C SER A 99 8.93 7.32 1.18
N ARG A 100 9.03 6.49 0.15
CA ARG A 100 9.99 6.68 -0.94
C ARG A 100 9.32 6.39 -2.27
N ASN A 101 9.85 6.98 -3.31
CA ASN A 101 9.43 6.72 -4.67
C ASN A 101 10.29 5.64 -5.33
N ILE A 102 9.69 4.89 -6.24
CA ILE A 102 10.35 3.87 -7.04
C ILE A 102 10.56 4.42 -8.46
N THR A 103 11.82 4.50 -8.87
CA THR A 103 12.18 4.95 -10.22
C THR A 103 12.09 3.80 -11.22
N GLY A 104 11.71 4.09 -12.47
CA GLY A 104 11.65 3.05 -13.52
C GLY A 104 10.91 3.44 -14.79
N GLY A 105 10.46 4.68 -14.89
CA GLY A 105 9.78 5.22 -16.08
C GLY A 105 8.40 4.61 -16.35
N PRO A 106 7.84 4.77 -17.58
CA PRO A 106 6.45 4.43 -17.89
C PRO A 106 6.08 2.96 -17.64
N GLY A 107 7.02 2.03 -17.84
CA GLY A 107 6.80 0.62 -17.53
C GLY A 107 6.57 0.38 -16.03
N MET A 108 7.27 1.11 -15.16
CA MET A 108 7.08 1.05 -13.72
C MET A 108 5.76 1.70 -13.31
N ASP A 109 5.38 2.80 -13.97
CA ASP A 109 4.10 3.48 -13.72
C ASP A 109 2.93 2.53 -13.96
N VAL A 110 2.98 1.74 -15.04
CA VAL A 110 1.98 0.71 -15.34
C VAL A 110 2.05 -0.45 -14.35
N ALA A 111 3.25 -1.00 -14.13
CA ALA A 111 3.45 -2.16 -13.26
C ALA A 111 3.03 -1.91 -11.81
N MET A 112 3.24 -0.71 -11.29
CA MET A 112 2.83 -0.32 -9.94
C MET A 112 1.51 0.47 -9.91
N GLY A 113 0.87 0.67 -11.06
CA GLY A 113 -0.39 1.42 -11.17
C GLY A 113 -0.27 2.87 -10.65
N GLY A 114 0.90 3.51 -10.80
CA GLY A 114 1.20 4.84 -10.31
C GLY A 114 1.58 4.91 -8.81
N LEU A 115 1.60 3.78 -8.09
CA LEU A 115 2.02 3.73 -6.68
C LEU A 115 3.53 3.88 -6.49
N ASN A 116 4.30 3.87 -7.57
CA ASN A 116 5.72 4.22 -7.56
C ASN A 116 5.97 5.69 -7.18
N TYR A 117 4.96 6.58 -7.26
CA TYR A 117 4.97 7.97 -6.78
C TYR A 117 4.30 8.06 -5.40
N GLN A 118 4.79 7.30 -4.44
CA GLN A 118 4.15 7.14 -3.14
C GLN A 118 4.15 8.42 -2.30
N VAL A 119 5.22 9.21 -2.37
CA VAL A 119 5.31 10.50 -1.67
C VAL A 119 4.18 11.43 -2.13
N GLU A 120 3.98 11.56 -3.44
CA GLU A 120 2.95 12.43 -4.02
C GLU A 120 1.56 11.88 -3.76
N HIS A 121 1.40 10.55 -3.78
CA HIS A 121 0.13 9.93 -3.42
C HIS A 121 -0.28 10.26 -1.98
N HIS A 122 0.67 10.30 -1.06
CA HIS A 122 0.41 10.70 0.34
C HIS A 122 0.15 12.18 0.51
N LEU A 123 0.86 13.03 -0.25
CA LEU A 123 0.64 14.48 -0.20
C LEU A 123 -0.69 14.89 -0.84
N PHE A 124 -1.08 14.19 -1.90
CA PHE A 124 -2.24 14.51 -2.73
C PHE A 124 -3.11 13.26 -2.98
N PRO A 125 -3.78 12.70 -1.96
CA PRO A 125 -4.47 11.41 -2.06
C PRO A 125 -5.61 11.38 -3.10
N ASN A 126 -6.18 12.54 -3.40
CA ASN A 126 -7.25 12.69 -4.40
C ASN A 126 -6.74 13.01 -5.82
N MET A 127 -5.42 13.12 -6.01
CA MET A 127 -4.86 13.40 -7.33
C MET A 127 -4.96 12.19 -8.25
N PRO A 128 -5.42 12.36 -9.50
CA PRO A 128 -5.42 11.28 -10.49
C PRO A 128 -4.01 10.73 -10.72
N ARG A 129 -3.86 9.41 -10.74
CA ARG A 129 -2.55 8.73 -10.84
C ARG A 129 -1.67 9.21 -12.02
N PRO A 130 -2.20 9.48 -13.23
CA PRO A 130 -1.39 10.01 -14.31
C PRO A 130 -0.75 11.38 -14.02
N ALA A 131 -1.33 12.16 -13.09
CA ALA A 131 -0.80 13.47 -12.70
C ALA A 131 0.34 13.37 -11.67
N LEU A 132 0.49 12.23 -10.97
CA LEU A 132 1.50 12.05 -9.93
C LEU A 132 2.93 12.20 -10.45
N ALA A 133 3.22 11.72 -11.66
CA ALA A 133 4.54 11.91 -12.29
C ALA A 133 4.91 13.39 -12.49
N LYS A 134 3.93 14.24 -12.80
CA LYS A 134 4.15 15.69 -12.90
C LYS A 134 4.33 16.30 -11.51
N ALA A 135 3.52 15.90 -10.54
CA ALA A 135 3.62 16.36 -9.16
C ALA A 135 4.99 15.99 -8.56
N ALA A 136 5.50 14.79 -8.83
CA ALA A 136 6.79 14.31 -8.33
C ALA A 136 7.95 15.24 -8.71
N ARG A 137 7.95 15.77 -9.93
CA ARG A 137 8.98 16.75 -10.34
C ARG A 137 8.93 18.02 -9.51
N MET A 138 7.72 18.53 -9.23
CA MET A 138 7.52 19.75 -8.42
C MET A 138 7.86 19.51 -6.95
N VAL A 139 7.39 18.42 -6.37
CA VAL A 139 7.68 18.04 -4.97
C VAL A 139 9.17 17.82 -4.76
N LYS A 140 9.83 17.13 -5.67
CA LYS A 140 11.29 16.90 -5.61
C LYS A 140 12.08 18.20 -5.67
N GLN A 141 11.68 19.14 -6.54
CA GLN A 141 12.30 20.46 -6.62
C GLN A 141 12.10 21.23 -5.30
N TYR A 142 10.87 21.29 -4.81
CA TYR A 142 10.54 21.93 -3.53
C TYR A 142 11.36 21.35 -2.36
N CYS A 143 11.42 20.02 -2.26
CA CYS A 143 12.20 19.36 -1.21
C CYS A 143 13.69 19.72 -1.29
N ARG A 144 14.26 19.84 -2.49
CA ARG A 144 15.65 20.25 -2.70
C ARG A 144 15.87 21.69 -2.23
N GLU A 145 14.99 22.61 -2.59
CA GLU A 145 15.07 24.02 -2.22
C GLU A 145 14.95 24.24 -0.69
N HIS A 146 14.20 23.35 0.00
CA HIS A 146 13.96 23.46 1.44
C HIS A 146 14.77 22.44 2.27
N SER A 147 15.79 21.82 1.69
CA SER A 147 16.65 20.84 2.36
C SER A 147 15.87 19.68 3.03
N ILE A 148 14.79 19.22 2.40
CA ILE A 148 14.00 18.07 2.84
C ILE A 148 14.53 16.83 2.12
N VAL A 149 14.81 15.77 2.87
CA VAL A 149 15.31 14.50 2.31
C VAL A 149 14.22 13.80 1.53
N TYR A 150 14.33 13.81 0.20
CA TYR A 150 13.42 13.13 -0.72
C TYR A 150 14.08 11.86 -1.25
N VAL A 151 13.51 10.70 -0.96
CA VAL A 151 14.12 9.39 -1.24
C VAL A 151 13.53 8.77 -2.50
N GLU A 152 14.40 8.48 -3.46
CA GLU A 152 14.07 7.70 -4.66
C GLU A 152 15.03 6.52 -4.79
N THR A 153 14.53 5.39 -5.26
CA THR A 153 15.37 4.21 -5.51
C THR A 153 14.77 3.30 -6.57
N THR A 154 15.55 2.37 -7.11
CA THR A 154 15.01 1.35 -8.01
C THR A 154 14.26 0.27 -7.23
N LEU A 155 13.31 -0.42 -7.88
CA LEU A 155 12.52 -1.47 -7.27
C LEU A 155 13.39 -2.57 -6.62
N MET A 156 14.43 -3.02 -7.31
CA MET A 156 15.34 -4.08 -6.82
C MET A 156 16.11 -3.64 -5.58
N LYS A 157 16.65 -2.40 -5.60
CA LYS A 157 17.33 -1.85 -4.41
C LYS A 157 16.37 -1.71 -3.24
N SER A 158 15.12 -1.30 -3.50
CA SER A 158 14.10 -1.18 -2.47
C SER A 158 13.75 -2.54 -1.86
N TYR A 159 13.58 -3.59 -2.67
CA TYR A 159 13.40 -4.95 -2.12
C TYR A 159 14.57 -5.40 -1.26
N GLY A 160 15.80 -5.09 -1.66
CA GLY A 160 16.99 -5.35 -0.83
C GLY A 160 16.92 -4.64 0.53
N ILE A 161 16.38 -3.42 0.60
CA ILE A 161 16.15 -2.69 1.85
C ILE A 161 15.05 -3.40 2.67
N VAL A 162 13.93 -3.77 2.03
CA VAL A 162 12.83 -4.49 2.68
C VAL A 162 13.31 -5.80 3.33
N VAL A 163 14.05 -6.63 2.60
CA VAL A 163 14.57 -7.90 3.12
C VAL A 163 15.51 -7.66 4.30
N ARG A 164 16.43 -6.72 4.19
CA ARG A 164 17.34 -6.37 5.31
C ARG A 164 16.58 -5.86 6.53
N TYR A 165 15.56 -5.02 6.32
CA TYR A 165 14.70 -4.53 7.39
C TYR A 165 13.96 -5.69 8.09
N LEU A 166 13.31 -6.56 7.30
CA LEU A 166 12.56 -7.69 7.85
C LEU A 166 13.47 -8.68 8.59
N ASN A 167 14.67 -8.95 8.07
CA ASN A 167 15.64 -9.79 8.75
C ASN A 167 16.09 -9.17 10.09
N ARG A 168 16.36 -7.86 10.11
CA ARG A 168 16.73 -7.15 11.34
C ARG A 168 15.63 -7.24 12.40
N VAL A 169 14.38 -6.98 12.01
CA VAL A 169 13.23 -7.02 12.90
C VAL A 169 12.94 -8.47 13.34
N GLY A 170 12.94 -9.42 12.40
CA GLY A 170 12.62 -10.83 12.69
C GLY A 170 13.70 -11.56 13.50
N ILE A 171 14.98 -11.29 13.23
CA ILE A 171 16.11 -11.93 13.94
C ILE A 171 16.39 -11.19 15.26
N GLY A 172 16.17 -9.86 15.30
CA GLY A 172 16.38 -9.05 16.50
C GLY A 172 15.29 -9.20 17.55
N ALA A 173 14.10 -9.61 17.16
CA ALA A 173 13.00 -9.91 18.06
C ALA A 173 13.22 -11.29 18.69
N ARG A 174 13.96 -11.35 19.78
CA ARG A 174 14.07 -12.56 20.62
C ARG A 174 12.77 -12.87 21.36
N ASP A 175 11.88 -11.88 21.48
CA ASP A 175 10.53 -11.98 22.02
C ASP A 175 9.55 -11.42 20.97
N PRO A 176 8.48 -12.16 20.59
CA PRO A 176 7.44 -11.64 19.70
C PRO A 176 6.78 -10.35 20.20
N PHE A 177 6.84 -10.07 21.50
CA PHE A 177 6.32 -8.86 22.14
C PHE A 177 7.32 -7.69 22.17
N ASP A 178 8.59 -7.91 21.88
CA ASP A 178 9.64 -6.88 21.76
C ASP A 178 9.75 -6.31 20.32
N CYS A 179 8.74 -6.50 19.51
CA CYS A 179 8.70 -5.87 18.18
C CYS A 179 8.68 -4.34 18.33
N PRO A 180 9.64 -3.61 17.73
CA PRO A 180 9.67 -2.14 17.81
C PRO A 180 8.37 -1.47 17.35
N THR A 181 7.60 -2.13 16.47
CA THR A 181 6.29 -1.68 16.02
C THR A 181 5.19 -1.94 17.06
N ALA A 182 5.31 -2.95 17.91
CA ALA A 182 4.36 -3.21 18.98
C ALA A 182 4.51 -2.22 20.15
N GLN A 183 5.73 -1.75 20.43
CA GLN A 183 5.98 -0.72 21.44
C GLN A 183 5.43 0.66 21.03
N VAL A 184 5.27 0.93 19.73
CA VAL A 184 4.68 2.18 19.21
C VAL A 184 3.14 2.12 19.20
N ALA A 185 2.54 0.93 19.07
CA ALA A 185 1.10 0.73 19.03
C ALA A 185 0.44 0.61 20.41
N GLY A 186 1.21 0.44 21.48
CA GLY A 186 0.74 0.21 22.85
C GLY A 186 0.88 1.39 23.82
N ARG A 187 1.09 2.62 23.30
CA ARG A 187 1.09 3.85 24.10
C ARG A 187 0.12 4.88 23.56
#